data_086585c3f44c69e6dfd554fc865ed798
#
_entry.id   086585c3f44c69e6dfd554fc865ed798
#
_cell.length_a   1.000
_cell.length_b   1.000
_cell.length_c   1.000
_cell.angle_alpha   90.00
_cell.angle_beta   90.00
_cell.angle_gamma   90.00
#
_symmetry.space_group_name_H-M   'P 1'
#
loop_
_entity.id
_entity.type
_entity.pdbx_description
1 polymer ?
#
loop_
_entity_poly.entity_id
_entity_poly.type
_entity_poly.pdbx_seq_one_letter_code
_entity_poly.pdbx_strand_id
1 'polypeptide(L)'
;TEIFKRIQILRDMGIGLSVDDFGTGFSGLSRLVSLPVTEIKIDKSFVDRCLTEKRILALLEAITSIGQSLNLTVVAEGVETKEQFEMLRKIHCRVIQGYFFSRPLPAEEIPGWMSSVLPLKI
;
A
#
# COMPACT_ATOMS: atom_id res chain seq x y z
N THR A 1 -0.73 -26.79 -4.52
CA THR A 1 -1.64 -26.97 -3.40
C THR A 1 -3.06 -26.54 -3.78
N GLU A 2 -4.02 -27.00 -3.01
CA GLU A 2 -5.43 -26.65 -3.23
C GLU A 2 -5.67 -25.14 -3.08
N ILE A 3 -5.03 -24.52 -2.07
CA ILE A 3 -5.15 -23.08 -1.84
C ILE A 3 -4.62 -22.29 -3.03
N PHE A 4 -3.47 -22.67 -3.55
CA PHE A 4 -2.88 -22.01 -4.71
C PHE A 4 -3.82 -22.08 -5.93
N LYS A 5 -4.42 -23.24 -6.17
CA LYS A 5 -5.37 -23.41 -7.27
C LYS A 5 -6.59 -22.49 -7.14
N ARG A 6 -7.12 -22.37 -5.93
CA ARG A 6 -8.27 -21.49 -5.66
C ARG A 6 -7.92 -20.02 -5.88
N ILE A 7 -6.74 -19.61 -5.43
CA ILE A 7 -6.25 -18.25 -5.64
C ILE A 7 -6.10 -17.96 -7.13
N GLN A 8 -5.55 -18.92 -7.89
CA GLN A 8 -5.37 -18.75 -9.33
C GLN A 8 -6.72 -18.60 -10.05
N ILE A 9 -7.73 -19.34 -9.63
CA ILE A 9 -9.09 -19.20 -10.16
C ILE A 9 -9.62 -17.77 -9.96
N LEU A 10 -9.44 -17.23 -8.75
CA LEU A 10 -9.85 -15.86 -8.45
C LEU A 10 -9.11 -14.84 -9.32
N ARG A 11 -7.80 -15.03 -9.51
CA ARG A 11 -7.00 -14.16 -10.38
C ARG A 11 -7.47 -14.22 -11.82
N ASP A 12 -7.79 -15.42 -12.31
CA ASP A 12 -8.28 -15.62 -13.68
C ASP A 12 -9.65 -14.93 -13.89
N MET A 13 -10.41 -14.74 -12.81
CA MET A 13 -11.66 -13.99 -12.83
C MET A 13 -11.46 -12.47 -12.80
N GLY A 14 -10.21 -12.00 -12.75
CA GLY A 14 -9.90 -10.57 -12.68
C GLY A 14 -9.84 -9.99 -11.29
N ILE A 15 -9.89 -10.83 -10.24
CA ILE A 15 -9.83 -10.37 -8.84
C ILE A 15 -8.37 -10.17 -8.45
N GLY A 16 -8.06 -9.00 -7.88
CA GLY A 16 -6.72 -8.69 -7.38
C GLY A 16 -6.41 -9.43 -6.08
N LEU A 17 -5.12 -9.65 -5.82
CA LEU A 17 -4.64 -10.31 -4.62
C LEU A 17 -3.65 -9.39 -3.90
N SER A 18 -3.96 -9.01 -2.68
CA SER A 18 -3.13 -8.13 -1.87
C SER A 18 -2.42 -8.88 -0.75
N VAL A 19 -1.14 -8.59 -0.54
CA VAL A 19 -0.42 -9.03 0.65
C VAL A 19 -0.50 -7.91 1.68
N ASP A 20 -1.20 -8.18 2.77
CA ASP A 20 -1.36 -7.23 3.87
C ASP A 20 -0.24 -7.40 4.90
N ASP A 21 0.03 -6.35 5.66
CA ASP A 21 1.05 -6.34 6.72
C ASP A 21 2.44 -6.78 6.23
N PHE A 22 2.79 -6.43 5.00
CA PHE A 22 4.08 -6.79 4.43
C PHE A 22 5.21 -6.19 5.27
N GLY A 23 6.21 -7.02 5.59
CA GLY A 23 7.33 -6.61 6.42
C GLY A 23 7.18 -6.97 7.90
N THR A 24 5.99 -7.38 8.34
CA THR A 24 5.75 -7.72 9.74
C THR A 24 6.00 -9.20 10.07
N GLY A 25 6.28 -10.03 9.07
CA GLY A 25 6.51 -11.46 9.25
C GLY A 25 7.56 -12.01 8.29
N PHE A 26 7.94 -13.28 8.49
CA PHE A 26 9.04 -13.92 7.76
C PHE A 26 8.68 -14.38 6.35
N SER A 27 7.39 -14.54 6.04
CA SER A 27 6.95 -15.19 4.80
C SER A 27 6.56 -14.23 3.68
N GLY A 28 6.76 -12.92 3.87
CA GLY A 28 6.33 -11.90 2.89
C GLY A 28 6.94 -12.08 1.51
N LEU A 29 8.27 -12.22 1.44
CA LEU A 29 8.97 -12.38 0.16
C LEU A 29 8.58 -13.69 -0.53
N SER A 30 8.43 -14.78 0.22
CA SER A 30 8.00 -16.06 -0.33
C SER A 30 6.64 -15.95 -1.00
N ARG A 31 5.71 -15.23 -0.38
CA ARG A 31 4.37 -15.02 -0.95
C ARG A 31 4.43 -14.26 -2.27
N LEU A 32 5.29 -13.25 -2.36
CA LEU A 32 5.44 -12.48 -3.59
C LEU A 32 5.92 -13.31 -4.76
N VAL A 33 6.77 -14.30 -4.49
CA VAL A 33 7.33 -15.17 -5.52
C VAL A 33 6.36 -16.31 -5.89
N SER A 34 5.67 -16.88 -4.90
CA SER A 34 4.86 -18.09 -5.09
C SER A 34 3.40 -17.83 -5.42
N LEU A 35 2.86 -16.66 -5.11
CA LEU A 35 1.45 -16.34 -5.32
C LEU A 35 1.29 -15.26 -6.41
N PRO A 36 0.17 -15.26 -7.15
CA PRO A 36 -0.08 -14.24 -8.18
C PRO A 36 -0.57 -12.92 -7.56
N VAL A 37 0.29 -12.33 -6.74
CA VAL A 37 0.02 -11.09 -6.01
C VAL A 37 -0.04 -9.90 -6.97
N THR A 38 -0.97 -8.98 -6.72
CA THR A 38 -1.10 -7.74 -7.49
C THR A 38 -0.80 -6.50 -6.66
N GLU A 39 -0.82 -6.61 -5.34
CA GLU A 39 -0.69 -5.46 -4.45
C GLU A 39 0.03 -5.83 -3.16
N ILE A 40 0.83 -4.88 -2.67
CA ILE A 40 1.49 -4.97 -1.36
C ILE A 40 0.97 -3.82 -0.52
N LYS A 41 0.53 -4.10 0.70
CA LYS A 41 0.15 -3.07 1.67
C LYS A 41 1.21 -2.91 2.73
N ILE A 42 1.66 -1.67 2.92
CA ILE A 42 2.61 -1.31 3.97
C ILE A 42 1.81 -0.93 5.21
N ASP A 43 2.08 -1.62 6.32
CA ASP A 43 1.37 -1.41 7.58
C ASP A 43 1.61 0.00 8.14
N LYS A 44 0.59 0.52 8.82
CA LYS A 44 0.65 1.83 9.47
C LYS A 44 1.83 1.93 10.45
N SER A 45 2.19 0.86 11.14
CA SER A 45 3.29 0.89 12.10
C SER A 45 4.62 1.30 11.46
N PHE A 46 4.85 0.92 10.20
CA PHE A 46 6.05 1.36 9.46
C PHE A 46 5.93 2.81 9.01
N VAL A 47 4.75 3.21 8.56
CA VAL A 47 4.51 4.61 8.16
C VAL A 47 4.75 5.54 9.35
N ASP A 48 4.29 5.16 10.54
CA ASP A 48 4.46 5.97 11.74
C ASP A 48 5.93 6.18 12.12
N ARG A 49 6.82 5.30 11.71
CA ARG A 49 8.24 5.31 12.07
C ARG A 49 9.16 5.79 10.95
N CYS A 50 8.65 6.01 9.75
CA CYS A 50 9.50 6.28 8.59
C CYS A 50 10.27 7.60 8.66
N LEU A 51 9.78 8.58 9.39
CA LEU A 51 10.45 9.88 9.53
C LEU A 51 11.54 9.88 10.59
N THR A 52 11.48 8.98 11.56
CA THR A 52 12.39 8.96 12.71
C THR A 52 13.39 7.81 12.71
N GLU A 53 13.14 6.76 11.94
CA GLU A 53 14.01 5.58 11.91
C GLU A 53 14.49 5.31 10.49
N LYS A 54 15.78 5.53 10.28
CA LYS A 54 16.40 5.35 8.95
C LYS A 54 16.26 3.94 8.39
N ARG A 55 16.29 2.93 9.27
CA ARG A 55 16.13 1.53 8.85
C ARG A 55 14.73 1.27 8.31
N ILE A 56 13.73 1.88 8.92
CA ILE A 56 12.35 1.74 8.45
C ILE A 56 12.19 2.42 7.09
N LEU A 57 12.73 3.61 6.92
CA LEU A 57 12.69 4.29 5.63
C LEU A 57 13.39 3.46 4.55
N ALA A 58 14.56 2.89 4.85
CA ALA A 58 15.26 2.02 3.92
C ALA A 58 14.44 0.78 3.56
N LEU A 59 13.73 0.20 4.52
CA LEU A 59 12.83 -0.92 4.27
C LEU A 59 11.70 -0.51 3.32
N LEU A 60 11.09 0.64 3.54
CA LEU A 60 10.01 1.14 2.67
C LEU A 60 10.52 1.41 1.25
N GLU A 61 11.72 1.96 1.11
CA GLU A 61 12.34 2.14 -0.19
C GLU A 61 12.55 0.80 -0.91
N ALA A 62 13.00 -0.22 -0.17
CA ALA A 62 13.18 -1.56 -0.72
C ALA A 62 11.85 -2.17 -1.16
N ILE A 63 10.79 -2.00 -0.36
CA ILE A 63 9.45 -2.52 -0.69
C ILE A 63 8.92 -1.84 -1.96
N THR A 64 9.07 -0.53 -2.09
CA THR A 64 8.60 0.16 -3.29
C THR A 64 9.39 -0.26 -4.53
N SER A 65 10.69 -0.51 -4.39
CA SER A 65 11.52 -1.03 -5.48
C SER A 65 11.09 -2.43 -5.90
N ILE A 66 10.80 -3.31 -4.95
CA ILE A 66 10.28 -4.64 -5.24
C ILE A 66 8.96 -4.55 -6.00
N GLY A 67 8.07 -3.67 -5.53
CA GLY A 67 6.80 -3.45 -6.19
C GLY A 67 6.96 -3.03 -7.65
N GLN A 68 7.86 -2.10 -7.91
CA GLN A 68 8.15 -1.66 -9.27
C GLN A 68 8.71 -2.79 -10.13
N SER A 69 9.67 -3.54 -9.59
CA SER A 69 10.32 -4.64 -10.32
C SER A 69 9.36 -5.77 -10.66
N LEU A 70 8.41 -6.07 -9.78
CA LEU A 70 7.42 -7.13 -9.97
C LEU A 70 6.11 -6.62 -10.56
N ASN A 71 6.03 -5.35 -10.89
CA ASN A 71 4.82 -4.70 -11.41
C ASN A 71 3.63 -4.84 -10.45
N LEU A 72 3.88 -4.60 -9.17
CA LEU A 72 2.87 -4.63 -8.12
C LEU A 72 2.52 -3.21 -7.68
N THR A 73 1.28 -3.01 -7.26
CA THR A 73 0.88 -1.76 -6.61
C THR A 73 1.30 -1.80 -5.16
N VAL A 74 2.00 -0.76 -4.69
CA VAL A 74 2.37 -0.63 -3.28
C VAL A 74 1.48 0.43 -2.65
N VAL A 75 0.76 0.05 -1.59
CA VAL A 75 -0.15 0.92 -0.86
C VAL A 75 0.40 1.17 0.53
N ALA A 76 0.61 2.43 0.88
CA ALA A 76 0.98 2.81 2.24
C ALA A 76 -0.28 3.16 3.02
N GLU A 77 -0.50 2.47 4.14
CA GLU A 77 -1.69 2.64 4.97
C GLU A 77 -1.42 3.54 6.17
N GLY A 78 -2.48 4.23 6.61
CA GLY A 78 -2.44 4.96 7.87
C GLY A 78 -1.61 6.24 7.83
N VAL A 79 -1.51 6.89 6.69
CA VAL A 79 -0.83 8.18 6.57
C VAL A 79 -1.70 9.26 7.21
N GLU A 80 -1.14 9.99 8.16
CA GLU A 80 -1.88 11.00 8.92
C GLU A 80 -1.29 12.41 8.77
N THR A 81 -0.03 12.55 8.38
CA THR A 81 0.65 13.84 8.32
C THR A 81 1.17 14.16 6.92
N LYS A 82 1.32 15.44 6.65
CA LYS A 82 1.90 15.91 5.40
C LYS A 82 3.34 15.42 5.24
N GLU A 83 4.09 15.39 6.31
CA GLU A 83 5.49 14.95 6.32
C GLU A 83 5.61 13.48 5.92
N GLN A 84 4.73 12.62 6.44
CA GLN A 84 4.67 11.22 6.04
C GLN A 84 4.32 11.10 4.55
N PHE A 85 3.32 11.84 4.12
CA PHE A 85 2.90 11.86 2.72
C PHE A 85 4.05 12.24 1.79
N GLU A 86 4.76 13.32 2.10
CA GLU A 86 5.86 13.79 1.27
C GLU A 86 7.02 12.80 1.23
N MET A 87 7.33 12.13 2.36
CA MET A 87 8.37 11.12 2.41
C MET A 87 8.01 9.92 1.53
N LEU A 88 6.78 9.43 1.62
CA LEU A 88 6.33 8.32 0.80
C LEU A 88 6.33 8.67 -0.69
N ARG A 89 5.97 9.90 -1.01
CA ARG A 89 6.03 10.40 -2.39
C ARG A 89 7.46 10.40 -2.92
N LYS A 90 8.41 10.83 -2.11
CA LYS A 90 9.83 10.86 -2.49
C LYS A 90 10.38 9.48 -2.83
N ILE A 91 9.93 8.45 -2.12
CA ILE A 91 10.36 7.07 -2.39
C ILE A 91 9.51 6.38 -3.46
N HIS A 92 8.66 7.15 -4.14
CA HIS A 92 7.82 6.67 -5.26
C HIS A 92 6.73 5.68 -4.86
N CYS A 93 6.20 5.78 -3.64
CA CYS A 93 4.99 5.06 -3.25
C CYS A 93 3.81 5.69 -3.97
N ARG A 94 3.16 4.92 -4.85
CA ARG A 94 2.13 5.46 -5.74
C ARG A 94 0.76 5.59 -5.13
N VAL A 95 0.41 4.71 -4.19
CA VAL A 95 -0.92 4.71 -3.58
C VAL A 95 -0.76 4.94 -2.09
N ILE A 96 -1.43 5.95 -1.59
CA ILE A 96 -1.30 6.39 -0.21
C ILE A 96 -2.70 6.55 0.36
N GLN A 97 -2.93 5.96 1.53
CA GLN A 97 -4.22 5.89 2.18
C GLN A 97 -4.09 6.33 3.63
N GLY A 98 -5.05 7.07 4.14
CA GLY A 98 -5.07 7.44 5.55
C GLY A 98 -5.85 8.69 5.85
N TYR A 99 -5.91 9.03 7.13
CA TYR A 99 -6.68 10.16 7.64
C TYR A 99 -6.12 11.52 7.21
N PHE A 100 -4.92 11.56 6.69
CA PHE A 100 -4.40 12.77 6.06
C PHE A 100 -5.32 13.28 4.94
N PHE A 101 -5.93 12.36 4.20
CA PHE A 101 -6.86 12.70 3.13
C PHE A 101 -8.28 12.84 3.65
N SER A 102 -8.75 11.88 4.41
CA SER A 102 -10.09 11.86 4.99
C SER A 102 -10.22 10.71 5.98
N ARG A 103 -11.04 10.92 7.02
CA ARG A 103 -11.56 9.82 7.82
C ARG A 103 -12.60 9.07 6.98
N PRO A 104 -12.99 7.85 7.38
CA PRO A 104 -14.08 7.16 6.69
C PRO A 104 -15.33 8.03 6.60
N LEU A 105 -15.93 8.04 5.42
CA LEU A 105 -17.13 8.84 5.14
C LEU A 105 -18.29 7.94 4.74
N PRO A 106 -19.53 8.31 5.09
CA PRO A 106 -20.70 7.68 4.49
C PRO A 106 -20.66 7.81 2.97
N ALA A 107 -21.20 6.83 2.26
CA ALA A 107 -21.15 6.81 0.81
C ALA A 107 -21.73 8.08 0.17
N GLU A 108 -22.80 8.62 0.74
CA GLU A 108 -23.47 9.82 0.23
C GLU A 108 -22.63 11.11 0.33
N GLU A 109 -21.61 11.12 1.19
CA GLU A 109 -20.72 12.26 1.34
C GLU A 109 -19.51 12.23 0.41
N ILE A 110 -19.24 11.08 -0.20
CA ILE A 110 -18.05 10.90 -1.03
C ILE A 110 -18.02 11.83 -2.26
N PRO A 111 -19.10 11.96 -3.05
CA PRO A 111 -19.05 12.85 -4.21
C PRO A 111 -18.70 14.30 -3.86
N GLY A 112 -19.27 14.82 -2.77
CA GLY A 112 -18.96 16.18 -2.32
C GLY A 112 -17.52 16.32 -1.87
N TRP A 113 -17.00 15.33 -1.14
CA TRP A 113 -15.61 15.33 -0.72
C TRP A 113 -14.67 15.29 -1.93
N MET A 114 -14.93 14.43 -2.90
CA MET A 114 -14.11 14.33 -4.11
C MET A 114 -14.07 15.67 -4.86
N SER A 115 -15.21 16.34 -4.97
CA SER A 115 -15.27 17.65 -5.64
C SER A 115 -14.46 18.71 -4.90
N SER A 116 -14.37 18.64 -3.57
CA SER A 116 -13.66 19.63 -2.76
C SER A 116 -12.13 19.43 -2.77
N VAL A 117 -11.64 18.22 -3.01
CA VAL A 117 -10.20 17.92 -2.92
C VAL A 117 -9.53 17.70 -4.28
N LEU A 118 -10.29 17.51 -5.35
CA LEU A 118 -9.72 17.29 -6.69
C LEU A 118 -9.73 18.58 -7.51
N PRO A 119 -8.64 18.88 -8.25
CA PRO A 119 -7.37 18.15 -8.23
C PRO A 119 -6.61 18.38 -6.92
N LEU A 120 -5.87 17.38 -6.47
CA LEU A 120 -5.09 17.49 -5.24
C LEU A 120 -3.99 18.54 -5.40
N LYS A 121 -4.05 19.57 -4.57
CA LYS A 121 -3.02 20.62 -4.52
C LYS A 121 -2.06 20.29 -3.40
N ILE A 122 -1.07 19.48 -3.69
CA ILE A 122 -0.08 19.06 -2.70
C ILE A 122 1.31 19.40 -3.21
#